data_9bdee442ebd197437d4410338a4e5009
#
_entry.id   9bdee442ebd197437d4410338a4e5009
#
_cell.length_a   1.000
_cell.length_b   1.000
_cell.length_c   1.000
_cell.angle_alpha   90.00
_cell.angle_beta   90.00
_cell.angle_gamma   90.00
#
_symmetry.space_group_name_H-M   'P 1'
#
loop_
_entity.id
_entity.type
_entity.pdbx_description
1 polymer ?
#
loop_
_entity_poly.entity_id
_entity_poly.type
_entity_poly.pdbx_seq_one_letter_code
_entity_poly.pdbx_strand_id
1 'polypeptide(L)'
;MIQVFAATRRPAQPASDQGILGAKTHVESGSARVSSVTEDPEHSPRRLKVAQFTDNYGPGSNGLMFAVQQLEGNLLDAGHEVVVVAPKAKGPNPHLGREGRVEVRLPSVRVPNMPTRVANGRHFERTIEQIGELDPDVIHVHGLGTVGVLGTWAAKRLNKPMLMTWHTDFDAYADHYAAVLPLLHGVVRAFARLTHGEILNSNDLRDAAVRFADRGRSTATLLGLCKKMLDSADLVTSPSPKTAARCLSLAPEANLVVVPNGVDPLPSGPPPVPRGPGPLVIYVGRIAPEKGLPLLCEAFELVVAQCPDAQLMVVGDWQRYPKIAKVLDAGRRRGHIILPGEQKRESLGAFYEMGDLYAFPSQTDTQALVLHEAALAGLPIVSVDPELQLVLEPGVNAELASPTPASLAAAIMRIIEKLPDPQWRARASETSRRLAGQWTIESQAQEMLRIYQQVARRRPLPQAG
;
A
#
# COMPACT_ATOMS: atom_id res chain seq x y z
N MET A 1 -10.75 31.40 -29.53
CA MET A 1 -12.15 31.55 -29.10
C MET A 1 -12.68 30.15 -28.80
N ILE A 2 -12.44 29.64 -27.58
CA ILE A 2 -13.03 28.37 -27.08
C ILE A 2 -13.44 28.66 -25.64
N GLN A 3 -14.76 28.66 -25.44
CA GLN A 3 -15.41 28.92 -24.16
C GLN A 3 -15.23 27.74 -23.20
N VAL A 4 -14.80 28.06 -21.98
CA VAL A 4 -14.74 27.16 -20.83
C VAL A 4 -16.12 27.19 -20.16
N PHE A 5 -16.80 26.05 -20.09
CA PHE A 5 -18.00 25.89 -19.23
C PHE A 5 -17.56 25.46 -17.84
N ALA A 6 -17.72 26.36 -16.89
CA ALA A 6 -17.58 26.07 -15.47
C ALA A 6 -18.95 25.55 -14.94
N ALA A 7 -18.98 24.31 -14.49
CA ALA A 7 -20.15 23.76 -13.78
C ALA A 7 -20.04 24.11 -12.29
N THR A 8 -20.85 25.09 -11.85
CA THR A 8 -21.03 25.46 -10.45
C THR A 8 -21.85 24.38 -9.72
N ARG A 9 -21.24 23.68 -8.77
CA ARG A 9 -21.96 22.90 -7.76
C ARG A 9 -22.46 23.81 -6.65
N ARG A 10 -23.77 23.79 -6.38
CA ARG A 10 -24.42 24.45 -5.22
C ARG A 10 -23.99 23.71 -3.94
N PRO A 11 -23.74 24.42 -2.83
CA PRO A 11 -23.50 23.78 -1.53
C PRO A 11 -24.83 23.28 -0.94
N ALA A 12 -24.78 22.07 -0.37
CA ALA A 12 -25.88 21.52 0.42
C ALA A 12 -25.97 22.26 1.76
N GLN A 13 -27.19 22.64 2.15
CA GLN A 13 -27.51 23.24 3.44
C GLN A 13 -27.41 22.20 4.58
N PRO A 14 -27.03 22.62 5.79
CA PRO A 14 -26.98 21.73 6.95
C PRO A 14 -28.40 21.43 7.45
N ALA A 15 -28.71 20.14 7.64
CA ALA A 15 -29.91 19.69 8.33
C ALA A 15 -29.71 19.86 9.84
N SER A 16 -30.75 20.38 10.49
CA SER A 16 -30.87 20.66 11.90
C SER A 16 -30.82 19.42 12.78
N ASP A 17 -30.17 19.58 13.94
CA ASP A 17 -30.18 18.72 15.11
C ASP A 17 -31.62 18.26 15.49
N GLN A 18 -31.84 16.94 15.58
CA GLN A 18 -32.69 16.34 16.59
C GLN A 18 -32.18 14.93 16.92
N GLY A 19 -32.01 14.70 18.21
CA GLY A 19 -31.31 13.62 18.87
C GLY A 19 -31.75 12.19 18.54
N ILE A 20 -30.78 11.32 18.48
CA ILE A 20 -30.92 9.91 18.80
C ILE A 20 -29.81 9.52 19.75
N LEU A 21 -30.25 9.02 20.92
CA LEU A 21 -29.41 8.49 22.00
C LEU A 21 -28.47 7.37 21.53
N GLY A 22 -27.27 7.46 22.01
CA GLY A 22 -26.38 6.41 22.47
C GLY A 22 -26.46 5.01 21.88
N ALA A 23 -25.61 4.73 20.89
CA ALA A 23 -25.00 3.42 20.74
C ALA A 23 -23.48 3.60 20.83
N LYS A 24 -22.96 3.42 22.02
CA LYS A 24 -21.53 3.21 22.24
C LYS A 24 -21.17 1.87 21.58
N THR A 25 -20.69 1.89 20.35
CA THR A 25 -19.93 0.77 19.82
C THR A 25 -18.56 0.80 20.49
N HIS A 26 -18.44 0.10 21.63
CA HIS A 26 -17.17 -0.41 22.08
C HIS A 26 -16.65 -1.34 20.99
N VAL A 27 -15.72 -0.85 20.16
CA VAL A 27 -14.75 -1.73 19.52
C VAL A 27 -13.84 -2.19 20.66
N GLU A 28 -14.22 -3.27 21.33
CA GLU A 28 -13.30 -4.03 22.13
C GLU A 28 -12.11 -4.34 21.21
N SER A 29 -10.93 -3.89 21.61
CA SER A 29 -9.66 -4.43 21.16
C SER A 29 -9.73 -5.93 21.42
N GLY A 30 -10.20 -6.67 20.42
CA GLY A 30 -10.22 -8.12 20.45
C GLY A 30 -8.78 -8.58 20.55
N SER A 31 -8.32 -8.77 21.79
CA SER A 31 -7.31 -9.73 22.11
C SER A 31 -7.72 -11.01 21.40
N ALA A 32 -7.13 -11.25 20.24
CA ALA A 32 -7.27 -12.51 19.54
C ALA A 32 -6.97 -13.57 20.58
N ARG A 33 -7.96 -14.42 20.87
CA ARG A 33 -7.74 -15.64 21.64
C ARG A 33 -6.62 -16.39 20.94
N VAL A 34 -5.43 -16.26 21.48
CA VAL A 34 -4.33 -17.19 21.24
C VAL A 34 -4.80 -18.49 21.86
N SER A 35 -5.49 -19.31 21.08
CA SER A 35 -5.58 -20.72 21.38
C SER A 35 -4.15 -21.22 21.32
N SER A 36 -3.58 -21.49 22.50
CA SER A 36 -2.33 -22.19 22.66
C SER A 36 -2.50 -23.55 21.97
N VAL A 37 -2.11 -23.62 20.70
CA VAL A 37 -1.82 -24.87 20.03
C VAL A 37 -0.53 -25.33 20.66
N THR A 38 -0.60 -26.38 21.48
CA THR A 38 0.56 -27.14 21.94
C THR A 38 1.44 -27.41 20.73
N GLU A 39 2.64 -26.85 20.72
CA GLU A 39 3.68 -27.20 19.75
C GLU A 39 3.95 -28.70 19.91
N ASP A 40 3.65 -29.44 18.87
CA ASP A 40 4.01 -30.84 18.74
C ASP A 40 5.51 -30.87 18.36
N PRO A 41 6.43 -31.34 19.24
CA PRO A 41 7.86 -31.15 19.06
C PRO A 41 8.49 -31.98 17.93
N GLU A 42 7.71 -32.81 17.21
CA GLU A 42 8.24 -33.77 16.23
C GLU A 42 8.10 -33.36 14.76
N HIS A 43 7.54 -32.20 14.41
CA HIS A 43 7.44 -31.79 13.00
C HIS A 43 8.34 -30.61 12.69
N SER A 44 9.51 -30.86 12.12
CA SER A 44 10.23 -29.85 11.35
C SER A 44 9.26 -29.17 10.38
N PRO A 45 9.23 -27.81 10.29
CA PRO A 45 8.26 -27.11 9.46
C PRO A 45 8.37 -27.62 8.01
N ARG A 46 7.26 -28.13 7.48
CA ARG A 46 7.19 -28.64 6.10
C ARG A 46 7.68 -27.57 5.14
N ARG A 47 8.65 -27.92 4.29
CA ARG A 47 9.06 -27.05 3.18
C ARG A 47 7.87 -26.82 2.25
N LEU A 48 7.51 -25.57 2.01
CA LEU A 48 6.43 -25.18 1.12
C LEU A 48 6.99 -24.65 -0.19
N LYS A 49 6.21 -24.79 -1.26
CA LYS A 49 6.42 -24.12 -2.53
C LYS A 49 5.30 -23.11 -2.77
N VAL A 50 5.62 -21.83 -2.83
CA VAL A 50 4.68 -20.73 -2.97
C VAL A 50 4.82 -20.08 -4.35
N ALA A 51 3.74 -20.02 -5.12
CA ALA A 51 3.72 -19.32 -6.39
C ALA A 51 3.15 -17.90 -6.19
N GLN A 52 4.01 -16.88 -6.28
CA GLN A 52 3.65 -15.45 -6.13
C GLN A 52 3.33 -14.83 -7.50
N PHE A 53 2.09 -14.37 -7.66
CA PHE A 53 1.60 -13.69 -8.86
C PHE A 53 1.51 -12.18 -8.61
N THR A 54 2.29 -11.40 -9.34
CA THR A 54 2.35 -9.95 -9.14
C THR A 54 2.42 -9.18 -10.45
N ASP A 55 1.65 -8.11 -10.56
CA ASP A 55 1.67 -7.20 -11.73
C ASP A 55 2.85 -6.23 -11.69
N ASN A 56 3.53 -6.13 -10.56
CA ASN A 56 4.59 -5.18 -10.26
C ASN A 56 5.82 -5.89 -9.72
N TYR A 57 6.76 -6.19 -10.61
CA TYR A 57 8.01 -6.83 -10.24
C TYR A 57 9.14 -6.42 -11.20
N GLY A 58 9.93 -5.45 -10.81
CA GLY A 58 11.03 -4.91 -11.62
C GLY A 58 11.52 -3.57 -11.08
N PRO A 59 12.59 -2.99 -11.65
CA PRO A 59 13.11 -1.72 -11.20
C PRO A 59 12.12 -0.57 -11.41
N GLY A 60 12.08 0.33 -10.47
CA GLY A 60 11.11 1.43 -10.43
C GLY A 60 10.13 1.20 -9.28
N SER A 61 10.62 1.33 -8.09
CA SER A 61 10.03 0.94 -6.82
C SER A 61 8.69 1.61 -6.53
N ASN A 62 7.73 0.79 -6.16
CA ASN A 62 6.62 1.18 -5.33
C ASN A 62 6.58 0.26 -4.10
N GLY A 63 5.83 0.65 -3.07
CA GLY A 63 5.73 -0.12 -1.84
C GLY A 63 5.27 -1.58 -2.04
N LEU A 64 4.39 -1.82 -3.02
CA LEU A 64 3.94 -3.17 -3.38
C LEU A 64 5.10 -4.06 -3.84
N MET A 65 5.92 -3.58 -4.77
CA MET A 65 7.06 -4.37 -5.26
C MET A 65 8.03 -4.69 -4.12
N PHE A 66 8.30 -3.70 -3.27
CA PHE A 66 9.18 -3.90 -2.11
C PHE A 66 8.61 -4.97 -1.17
N ALA A 67 7.31 -4.91 -0.84
CA ALA A 67 6.67 -5.90 0.02
C ALA A 67 6.71 -7.32 -0.57
N VAL A 68 6.49 -7.47 -1.90
CA VAL A 68 6.56 -8.77 -2.57
C VAL A 68 7.97 -9.34 -2.57
N GLN A 69 8.99 -8.52 -2.88
CA GLN A 69 10.39 -8.95 -2.87
C GLN A 69 10.89 -9.28 -1.46
N GLN A 70 10.47 -8.51 -0.46
CA GLN A 70 10.79 -8.80 0.93
C GLN A 70 10.19 -10.15 1.37
N LEU A 71 8.92 -10.39 1.05
CA LEU A 71 8.26 -11.66 1.36
C LEU A 71 8.90 -12.84 0.62
N GLU A 72 9.30 -12.67 -0.63
CA GLU A 72 10.08 -13.64 -1.40
C GLU A 72 11.40 -13.98 -0.68
N GLY A 73 12.15 -12.95 -0.27
CA GLY A 73 13.39 -13.12 0.48
C GLY A 73 13.18 -13.91 1.76
N ASN A 74 12.19 -13.53 2.57
CA ASN A 74 11.86 -14.17 3.83
C ASN A 74 11.50 -15.66 3.65
N LEU A 75 10.74 -16.00 2.59
CA LEU A 75 10.42 -17.40 2.26
C LEU A 75 11.66 -18.21 1.89
N LEU A 76 12.53 -17.66 1.06
CA LEU A 76 13.78 -18.31 0.65
C LEU A 76 14.75 -18.46 1.84
N ASP A 77 14.85 -17.44 2.72
CA ASP A 77 15.68 -17.49 3.93
C ASP A 77 15.18 -18.56 4.92
N ALA A 78 13.86 -18.77 4.97
CA ALA A 78 13.24 -19.85 5.76
C ALA A 78 13.33 -21.25 5.08
N GLY A 79 14.02 -21.37 3.94
CA GLY A 79 14.23 -22.64 3.25
C GLY A 79 13.05 -23.12 2.39
N HIS A 80 12.04 -22.26 2.15
CA HIS A 80 10.91 -22.55 1.25
C HIS A 80 11.28 -22.32 -0.22
N GLU A 81 10.44 -22.84 -1.13
CA GLU A 81 10.56 -22.60 -2.56
C GLU A 81 9.61 -21.51 -3.02
N VAL A 82 10.08 -20.64 -3.93
CA VAL A 82 9.26 -19.55 -4.46
C VAL A 82 9.27 -19.57 -5.97
N VAL A 83 8.07 -19.53 -6.56
CA VAL A 83 7.85 -19.34 -8.00
C VAL A 83 7.30 -17.94 -8.21
N VAL A 84 8.09 -17.03 -8.79
CA VAL A 84 7.62 -15.66 -9.08
C VAL A 84 7.06 -15.61 -10.48
N VAL A 85 5.78 -15.25 -10.61
CA VAL A 85 5.10 -15.01 -11.88
C VAL A 85 4.84 -13.53 -12.05
N ALA A 86 5.46 -12.91 -13.06
CA ALA A 86 5.41 -11.46 -13.22
C ALA A 86 5.54 -11.02 -14.70
N PRO A 87 5.16 -9.78 -15.04
CA PRO A 87 5.42 -9.23 -16.35
C PRO A 87 6.91 -9.11 -16.63
N LYS A 88 7.32 -9.31 -17.89
CA LYS A 88 8.71 -9.09 -18.31
C LYS A 88 9.08 -7.61 -18.15
N ALA A 89 10.03 -7.34 -17.28
CA ALA A 89 10.60 -6.01 -17.04
C ALA A 89 12.13 -6.08 -17.14
N LYS A 90 12.76 -4.94 -17.47
CA LYS A 90 14.23 -4.79 -17.45
C LYS A 90 14.68 -4.36 -16.06
N GLY A 91 15.85 -4.82 -15.62
CA GLY A 91 16.52 -4.35 -14.42
C GLY A 91 16.87 -5.46 -13.44
N PRO A 92 17.63 -5.14 -12.38
CA PRO A 92 18.09 -6.11 -11.41
C PRO A 92 16.94 -6.72 -10.62
N ASN A 93 17.10 -7.99 -10.30
CA ASN A 93 16.27 -8.72 -9.36
C ASN A 93 17.15 -9.11 -8.16
N PRO A 94 16.81 -8.67 -6.92
CA PRO A 94 17.65 -8.90 -5.75
C PRO A 94 17.82 -10.39 -5.40
N HIS A 95 16.89 -11.24 -5.85
CA HIS A 95 16.89 -12.67 -5.54
C HIS A 95 17.26 -13.56 -6.74
N LEU A 96 17.76 -12.96 -7.83
CA LEU A 96 18.13 -13.73 -9.03
C LEU A 96 19.24 -14.74 -8.70
N GLY A 97 19.03 -16.01 -9.07
CA GLY A 97 20.01 -17.08 -8.86
C GLY A 97 20.02 -17.69 -7.46
N ARG A 98 19.14 -17.29 -6.55
CA ARG A 98 18.98 -17.95 -5.24
C ARG A 98 18.42 -19.36 -5.41
N GLU A 99 18.90 -20.28 -4.58
CA GLU A 99 18.39 -21.66 -4.51
C GLU A 99 16.90 -21.66 -4.09
N GLY A 100 16.12 -22.60 -4.63
CA GLY A 100 14.68 -22.70 -4.36
C GLY A 100 13.81 -21.68 -5.10
N ARG A 101 14.40 -20.84 -5.95
CA ARG A 101 13.71 -19.79 -6.70
C ARG A 101 13.52 -20.15 -8.17
N VAL A 102 12.28 -20.03 -8.64
CA VAL A 102 11.94 -20.11 -10.07
C VAL A 102 11.26 -18.80 -10.50
N GLU A 103 11.52 -18.34 -11.72
CA GLU A 103 10.95 -17.11 -12.26
C GLU A 103 10.28 -17.34 -13.61
N VAL A 104 8.99 -16.98 -13.72
CA VAL A 104 8.20 -17.05 -14.94
C VAL A 104 7.83 -15.63 -15.38
N ARG A 105 8.36 -15.18 -16.52
CA ARG A 105 8.17 -13.82 -17.04
C ARG A 105 7.28 -13.80 -18.27
N LEU A 106 6.11 -13.15 -18.16
CA LEU A 106 5.17 -13.00 -19.25
C LEU A 106 5.54 -11.81 -20.16
N PRO A 107 5.47 -11.97 -21.49
CA PRO A 107 5.48 -10.84 -22.40
C PRO A 107 4.43 -9.81 -22.00
N SER A 108 4.81 -8.54 -22.00
CA SER A 108 3.97 -7.47 -21.48
C SER A 108 4.21 -6.13 -22.17
N VAL A 109 3.18 -5.28 -22.17
CA VAL A 109 3.25 -3.91 -22.67
C VAL A 109 3.15 -2.91 -21.51
N ARG A 110 3.85 -1.79 -21.64
CA ARG A 110 3.76 -0.69 -20.67
C ARG A 110 2.53 0.16 -20.99
N VAL A 111 1.74 0.46 -19.96
CA VAL A 111 0.65 1.43 -20.08
C VAL A 111 1.20 2.82 -19.72
N PRO A 112 1.05 3.83 -20.59
CA PRO A 112 1.48 5.19 -20.28
C PRO A 112 0.84 5.68 -18.98
N ASN A 113 1.62 6.38 -18.17
CA ASN A 113 1.21 6.96 -16.89
C ASN A 113 0.74 5.96 -15.81
N MET A 114 0.91 4.66 -16.03
CA MET A 114 0.65 3.64 -15.01
C MET A 114 1.96 2.98 -14.55
N PRO A 115 2.09 2.65 -13.26
CA PRO A 115 3.25 1.92 -12.75
C PRO A 115 3.24 0.44 -13.15
N THR A 116 2.09 -0.09 -13.55
CA THR A 116 1.87 -1.49 -13.90
C THR A 116 2.04 -1.76 -15.39
N ARG A 117 2.30 -3.02 -15.73
CA ARG A 117 2.37 -3.52 -17.11
C ARG A 117 1.21 -4.49 -17.36
N VAL A 118 0.71 -4.50 -18.58
CA VAL A 118 -0.33 -5.45 -19.01
C VAL A 118 0.35 -6.66 -19.63
N ALA A 119 0.22 -7.83 -19.02
CA ALA A 119 0.72 -9.09 -19.54
C ALA A 119 -0.14 -9.58 -20.71
N ASN A 120 0.50 -10.24 -21.67
CA ASN A 120 -0.17 -10.77 -22.86
C ASN A 120 -0.91 -12.07 -22.51
N GLY A 121 -2.24 -12.03 -22.53
CA GLY A 121 -3.11 -13.14 -22.17
C GLY A 121 -2.99 -14.40 -23.04
N ARG A 122 -2.42 -14.29 -24.26
CA ARG A 122 -2.18 -15.47 -25.12
C ARG A 122 -1.24 -16.50 -24.50
N HIS A 123 -0.49 -16.12 -23.47
CA HIS A 123 0.44 -17.00 -22.77
C HIS A 123 -0.14 -17.61 -21.48
N PHE A 124 -1.38 -17.30 -21.11
CA PHE A 124 -1.93 -17.64 -19.81
C PHE A 124 -2.10 -19.15 -19.64
N GLU A 125 -2.71 -19.85 -20.59
CA GLU A 125 -2.90 -21.31 -20.48
C GLU A 125 -1.57 -22.04 -20.35
N ARG A 126 -0.61 -21.75 -21.23
CA ARG A 126 0.74 -22.31 -21.15
C ARG A 126 1.41 -21.99 -19.80
N THR A 127 1.18 -20.81 -19.26
CA THR A 127 1.74 -20.45 -17.95
C THR A 127 1.08 -21.24 -16.84
N ILE A 128 -0.25 -21.49 -16.91
CA ILE A 128 -0.95 -22.36 -15.94
C ILE A 128 -0.41 -23.78 -15.99
N GLU A 129 -0.20 -24.34 -17.19
CA GLU A 129 0.42 -25.66 -17.38
C GLU A 129 1.81 -25.70 -16.71
N GLN A 130 2.67 -24.71 -17.00
CA GLN A 130 4.00 -24.61 -16.40
C GLN A 130 3.94 -24.50 -14.85
N ILE A 131 3.00 -23.76 -14.30
CA ILE A 131 2.80 -23.69 -12.84
C ILE A 131 2.27 -25.02 -12.28
N GLY A 132 1.43 -25.72 -13.05
CA GLY A 132 0.97 -27.07 -12.70
C GLY A 132 2.12 -28.08 -12.60
N GLU A 133 3.08 -28.04 -13.54
CA GLU A 133 4.29 -28.86 -13.51
C GLU A 133 5.19 -28.55 -12.30
N LEU A 134 5.24 -27.28 -11.87
CA LEU A 134 5.98 -26.86 -10.68
C LEU A 134 5.30 -27.26 -9.37
N ASP A 135 4.02 -27.61 -9.41
CA ASP A 135 3.17 -28.10 -8.31
C ASP A 135 3.28 -27.29 -7.01
N PRO A 136 2.93 -25.98 -6.99
CA PRO A 136 3.00 -25.18 -5.77
C PRO A 136 1.97 -25.64 -4.73
N ASP A 137 2.31 -25.50 -3.45
CA ASP A 137 1.39 -25.76 -2.33
C ASP A 137 0.34 -24.64 -2.19
N VAL A 138 0.73 -23.38 -2.48
CA VAL A 138 -0.12 -22.19 -2.37
C VAL A 138 0.12 -21.27 -3.55
N ILE A 139 -0.95 -20.72 -4.10
CA ILE A 139 -0.91 -19.62 -5.06
C ILE A 139 -1.20 -18.32 -4.30
N HIS A 140 -0.24 -17.38 -4.30
CA HIS A 140 -0.37 -16.09 -3.67
C HIS A 140 -0.49 -14.98 -4.71
N VAL A 141 -1.61 -14.26 -4.68
CA VAL A 141 -1.93 -13.16 -5.61
C VAL A 141 -1.71 -11.82 -4.92
N HIS A 142 -0.86 -10.97 -5.51
CA HIS A 142 -0.50 -9.65 -4.97
C HIS A 142 -1.06 -8.46 -5.76
N GLY A 143 -1.88 -8.67 -6.75
CA GLY A 143 -2.36 -7.60 -7.61
C GLY A 143 -3.71 -7.88 -8.22
N LEU A 144 -4.34 -6.83 -8.75
CA LEU A 144 -5.65 -6.85 -9.41
C LEU A 144 -5.53 -6.75 -10.93
N GLY A 145 -4.31 -6.68 -11.46
CA GLY A 145 -4.06 -6.57 -12.88
C GLY A 145 -4.06 -7.94 -13.57
N THR A 146 -3.42 -7.97 -14.72
CA THR A 146 -3.48 -9.13 -15.61
C THR A 146 -2.82 -10.39 -15.05
N VAL A 147 -1.76 -10.22 -14.27
CA VAL A 147 -1.07 -11.34 -13.61
C VAL A 147 -1.84 -11.79 -12.36
N GLY A 148 -2.48 -10.87 -11.66
CA GLY A 148 -3.40 -11.22 -10.56
C GLY A 148 -4.57 -12.06 -11.04
N VAL A 149 -5.22 -11.68 -12.15
CA VAL A 149 -6.28 -12.49 -12.79
C VAL A 149 -5.75 -13.86 -13.21
N LEU A 150 -4.55 -13.93 -13.79
CA LEU A 150 -3.90 -15.20 -14.13
C LEU A 150 -3.69 -16.08 -12.88
N GLY A 151 -3.22 -15.50 -11.78
CA GLY A 151 -3.03 -16.24 -10.50
C GLY A 151 -4.33 -16.79 -9.95
N THR A 152 -5.41 -16.00 -9.98
CA THR A 152 -6.75 -16.45 -9.58
C THR A 152 -7.25 -17.59 -10.49
N TRP A 153 -7.01 -17.47 -11.80
CA TRP A 153 -7.38 -18.53 -12.75
C TRP A 153 -6.56 -19.79 -12.56
N ALA A 154 -5.24 -19.66 -12.34
CA ALA A 154 -4.36 -20.78 -12.05
C ALA A 154 -4.78 -21.53 -10.77
N ALA A 155 -5.10 -20.80 -9.69
CA ALA A 155 -5.59 -21.41 -8.45
C ALA A 155 -6.83 -22.26 -8.68
N LYS A 156 -7.80 -21.76 -9.44
CA LYS A 156 -9.03 -22.47 -9.80
C LYS A 156 -8.75 -23.69 -10.68
N ARG A 157 -7.99 -23.52 -11.77
CA ARG A 157 -7.73 -24.58 -12.75
C ARG A 157 -6.87 -25.73 -12.20
N LEU A 158 -5.92 -25.40 -11.33
CA LEU A 158 -5.02 -26.35 -10.70
C LEU A 158 -5.56 -26.89 -9.36
N ASN A 159 -6.74 -26.42 -8.95
CA ASN A 159 -7.34 -26.76 -7.65
C ASN A 159 -6.35 -26.54 -6.49
N LYS A 160 -5.69 -25.37 -6.47
CA LYS A 160 -4.70 -25.01 -5.44
C LYS A 160 -5.26 -23.96 -4.49
N PRO A 161 -4.90 -24.03 -3.19
CA PRO A 161 -5.27 -23.01 -2.24
C PRO A 161 -4.78 -21.63 -2.68
N MET A 162 -5.62 -20.60 -2.53
CA MET A 162 -5.32 -19.24 -2.93
C MET A 162 -5.26 -18.30 -1.73
N LEU A 163 -4.10 -17.69 -1.55
CA LEU A 163 -3.90 -16.53 -0.68
C LEU A 163 -3.93 -15.26 -1.55
N MET A 164 -4.55 -14.19 -1.07
CA MET A 164 -4.52 -12.90 -1.74
C MET A 164 -4.09 -11.81 -0.77
N THR A 165 -3.10 -10.98 -1.14
CA THR A 165 -2.81 -9.75 -0.39
C THR A 165 -3.40 -8.55 -1.10
N TRP A 166 -4.27 -7.82 -0.41
CA TRP A 166 -4.92 -6.62 -0.93
C TRP A 166 -4.08 -5.37 -0.64
N HIS A 167 -3.33 -4.93 -1.64
CA HIS A 167 -2.38 -3.80 -1.53
C HIS A 167 -2.91 -2.45 -2.04
N THR A 168 -4.12 -2.38 -2.57
CA THR A 168 -4.59 -1.21 -3.32
C THR A 168 -5.83 -0.61 -2.67
N ASP A 169 -5.82 0.69 -2.39
CA ASP A 169 -7.03 1.46 -2.16
C ASP A 169 -7.64 1.82 -3.53
N PHE A 170 -8.60 0.99 -3.97
CA PHE A 170 -9.16 1.11 -5.32
C PHE A 170 -9.98 2.37 -5.48
N ASP A 171 -10.68 2.84 -4.44
CA ASP A 171 -11.50 4.05 -4.50
C ASP A 171 -10.64 5.29 -4.70
N ALA A 172 -9.58 5.42 -3.90
CA ALA A 172 -8.61 6.49 -4.07
C ALA A 172 -7.88 6.43 -5.42
N TYR A 173 -7.66 5.22 -5.94
CA TYR A 173 -6.99 5.00 -7.23
C TYR A 173 -7.89 5.37 -8.42
N ALA A 174 -9.19 5.05 -8.36
CA ALA A 174 -10.15 5.31 -9.42
C ALA A 174 -10.30 6.81 -9.72
N ASP A 175 -10.29 7.65 -8.68
CA ASP A 175 -10.41 9.11 -8.83
C ASP A 175 -9.18 9.72 -9.52
N HIS A 176 -7.97 9.22 -9.23
CA HIS A 176 -6.72 9.72 -9.83
C HIS A 176 -6.48 9.22 -11.26
N TYR A 177 -7.02 8.06 -11.62
CA TYR A 177 -6.81 7.41 -12.91
C TYR A 177 -8.09 7.29 -13.76
N ALA A 178 -9.06 8.17 -13.54
CA ALA A 178 -10.35 8.18 -14.25
C ALA A 178 -10.21 8.11 -15.78
N ALA A 179 -9.19 8.75 -16.35
CA ALA A 179 -8.92 8.73 -17.79
C ALA A 179 -8.52 7.35 -18.34
N VAL A 180 -8.01 6.44 -17.47
CA VAL A 180 -7.57 5.09 -17.86
C VAL A 180 -8.66 4.03 -17.63
N LEU A 181 -9.68 4.34 -16.83
CA LEU A 181 -10.77 3.41 -16.50
C LEU A 181 -11.47 2.78 -17.71
N PRO A 182 -11.78 3.52 -18.82
CA PRO A 182 -12.38 2.91 -20.01
C PRO A 182 -11.49 1.85 -20.67
N LEU A 183 -10.17 2.08 -20.69
CA LEU A 183 -9.20 1.10 -21.19
C LEU A 183 -9.18 -0.15 -20.32
N LEU A 184 -9.12 0.02 -19.00
CA LEU A 184 -9.16 -1.08 -18.03
C LEU A 184 -10.48 -1.88 -18.13
N HIS A 185 -11.61 -1.21 -18.33
CA HIS A 185 -12.88 -1.89 -18.60
C HIS A 185 -12.80 -2.81 -19.83
N GLY A 186 -12.20 -2.33 -20.92
CA GLY A 186 -11.96 -3.14 -22.13
C GLY A 186 -11.05 -4.34 -21.84
N VAL A 187 -10.01 -4.15 -21.07
CA VAL A 187 -9.09 -5.21 -20.62
C VAL A 187 -9.83 -6.26 -19.80
N VAL A 188 -10.63 -5.87 -18.80
CA VAL A 188 -11.42 -6.81 -17.98
C VAL A 188 -12.37 -7.65 -18.83
N ARG A 189 -13.06 -7.05 -19.80
CA ARG A 189 -13.95 -7.79 -20.72
C ARG A 189 -13.19 -8.75 -21.63
N ALA A 190 -12.00 -8.36 -22.08
CA ALA A 190 -11.13 -9.26 -22.85
C ALA A 190 -10.69 -10.46 -22.00
N PHE A 191 -10.35 -10.24 -20.72
CA PHE A 191 -10.00 -11.31 -19.80
C PHE A 191 -11.19 -12.22 -19.46
N ALA A 192 -12.40 -11.67 -19.27
CA ALA A 192 -13.61 -12.47 -19.07
C ALA A 192 -13.82 -13.45 -20.24
N ARG A 193 -13.54 -13.02 -21.48
CA ARG A 193 -13.59 -13.90 -22.66
C ARG A 193 -12.44 -14.91 -22.68
N LEU A 194 -11.23 -14.46 -22.41
CA LEU A 194 -10.03 -15.30 -22.40
C LEU A 194 -10.10 -16.42 -21.38
N THR A 195 -10.66 -16.14 -20.20
CA THR A 195 -10.87 -17.13 -19.14
C THR A 195 -12.17 -17.93 -19.31
N HIS A 196 -12.81 -17.86 -20.51
CA HIS A 196 -14.06 -18.54 -20.82
C HIS A 196 -15.19 -18.32 -19.78
N GLY A 197 -15.17 -17.17 -19.11
CA GLY A 197 -16.10 -16.85 -18.02
C GLY A 197 -15.82 -17.55 -16.70
N GLU A 198 -14.73 -18.30 -16.59
CA GLU A 198 -14.38 -19.01 -15.36
C GLU A 198 -14.07 -18.08 -14.17
N ILE A 199 -13.49 -16.92 -14.44
CA ILE A 199 -13.18 -15.92 -13.40
C ILE A 199 -14.26 -14.86 -13.31
N LEU A 200 -14.75 -14.37 -14.44
CA LEU A 200 -15.77 -13.32 -14.50
C LEU A 200 -16.70 -13.60 -15.68
N ASN A 201 -17.95 -13.91 -15.41
CA ASN A 201 -18.94 -14.19 -16.44
C ASN A 201 -19.92 -13.02 -16.67
N SER A 202 -20.88 -13.19 -17.58
CA SER A 202 -21.86 -12.15 -17.92
C SER A 202 -22.81 -11.80 -16.78
N ASN A 203 -23.09 -12.75 -15.88
CA ASN A 203 -23.93 -12.50 -14.71
C ASN A 203 -23.14 -11.69 -13.67
N ASP A 204 -21.88 -12.05 -13.39
CA ASP A 204 -21.01 -11.28 -12.51
C ASP A 204 -20.90 -9.82 -12.97
N LEU A 205 -20.78 -9.57 -14.29
CA LEU A 205 -20.74 -8.21 -14.87
C LEU A 205 -22.06 -7.46 -14.72
N ARG A 206 -23.19 -8.16 -14.82
CA ARG A 206 -24.52 -7.58 -14.64
C ARG A 206 -24.76 -7.22 -13.17
N ASP A 207 -24.42 -8.13 -12.27
CA ASP A 207 -24.56 -7.91 -10.81
C ASP A 207 -23.66 -6.77 -10.34
N ALA A 208 -22.44 -6.67 -10.85
CA ALA A 208 -21.55 -5.54 -10.60
C ALA A 208 -22.14 -4.22 -11.12
N ALA A 209 -22.73 -4.21 -12.30
CA ALA A 209 -23.36 -3.02 -12.88
C ALA A 209 -24.56 -2.53 -12.06
N VAL A 210 -25.31 -3.44 -11.44
CA VAL A 210 -26.41 -3.11 -10.52
C VAL A 210 -25.88 -2.63 -9.18
N ARG A 211 -24.97 -3.40 -8.55
CA ARG A 211 -24.43 -3.13 -7.22
C ARG A 211 -23.65 -1.81 -7.13
N PHE A 212 -22.94 -1.43 -8.19
CA PHE A 212 -22.08 -0.25 -8.26
C PHE A 212 -22.56 0.76 -9.31
N ALA A 213 -23.88 0.87 -9.50
CA ALA A 213 -24.49 1.71 -10.53
C ALA A 213 -24.11 3.20 -10.40
N ASP A 214 -23.97 3.68 -9.17
CA ASP A 214 -23.58 5.03 -8.80
C ASP A 214 -22.12 5.38 -9.15
N ARG A 215 -21.24 4.36 -9.31
CA ARG A 215 -19.82 4.52 -9.59
C ARG A 215 -19.49 4.60 -11.09
N GLY A 216 -20.48 4.43 -11.95
CA GLY A 216 -20.33 4.39 -13.40
C GLY A 216 -19.80 3.04 -13.93
N ARG A 217 -20.13 2.75 -15.21
CA ARG A 217 -19.94 1.42 -15.83
C ARG A 217 -18.53 0.86 -15.74
N SER A 218 -17.50 1.68 -16.01
CA SER A 218 -16.11 1.21 -16.01
C SER A 218 -15.66 0.83 -14.61
N THR A 219 -15.92 1.67 -13.62
CA THR A 219 -15.62 1.41 -12.21
C THR A 219 -16.39 0.20 -11.69
N ALA A 220 -17.67 0.10 -11.99
CA ALA A 220 -18.51 -1.05 -11.60
C ALA A 220 -17.94 -2.38 -12.11
N THR A 221 -17.47 -2.42 -13.37
CA THR A 221 -16.84 -3.62 -13.93
C THR A 221 -15.55 -4.01 -13.20
N LEU A 222 -14.72 -3.04 -12.86
CA LEU A 222 -13.47 -3.28 -12.13
C LEU A 222 -13.74 -3.72 -10.69
N LEU A 223 -14.69 -3.08 -10.00
CA LEU A 223 -15.12 -3.49 -8.65
C LEU A 223 -15.71 -4.91 -8.65
N GLY A 224 -16.47 -5.28 -9.70
CA GLY A 224 -16.97 -6.63 -9.88
C GLY A 224 -15.85 -7.67 -10.01
N LEU A 225 -14.81 -7.37 -10.78
CA LEU A 225 -13.63 -8.23 -10.88
C LEU A 225 -12.91 -8.34 -9.52
N CYS A 226 -12.69 -7.20 -8.85
CA CYS A 226 -12.05 -7.17 -7.54
C CYS A 226 -12.81 -8.04 -6.53
N LYS A 227 -14.14 -7.85 -6.45
CA LYS A 227 -15.00 -8.67 -5.58
C LYS A 227 -14.86 -10.16 -5.89
N LYS A 228 -14.90 -10.53 -7.18
CA LYS A 228 -14.80 -11.94 -7.60
C LYS A 228 -13.45 -12.57 -7.22
N MET A 229 -12.37 -11.81 -7.35
CA MET A 229 -11.04 -12.28 -6.94
C MET A 229 -10.95 -12.46 -5.43
N LEU A 230 -11.52 -11.54 -4.64
CA LEU A 230 -11.61 -11.63 -3.19
C LEU A 230 -12.43 -12.83 -2.74
N ASP A 231 -13.62 -13.04 -3.35
CA ASP A 231 -14.50 -14.18 -3.06
C ASP A 231 -13.86 -15.54 -3.44
N SER A 232 -12.87 -15.52 -4.34
CA SER A 232 -12.15 -16.72 -4.77
C SER A 232 -10.99 -17.10 -3.86
N ALA A 233 -10.58 -16.21 -2.94
CA ALA A 233 -9.46 -16.48 -2.06
C ALA A 233 -9.87 -17.28 -0.81
N ASP A 234 -9.07 -18.28 -0.43
CA ASP A 234 -9.26 -19.03 0.82
C ASP A 234 -8.96 -18.15 2.04
N LEU A 235 -8.02 -17.22 1.88
CA LEU A 235 -7.69 -16.18 2.85
C LEU A 235 -7.23 -14.92 2.12
N VAL A 236 -7.62 -13.78 2.66
CA VAL A 236 -7.15 -12.46 2.22
C VAL A 236 -6.30 -11.84 3.33
N THR A 237 -5.12 -11.31 2.98
CA THR A 237 -4.36 -10.46 3.89
C THR A 237 -4.45 -9.00 3.46
N SER A 238 -4.41 -8.09 4.43
CA SER A 238 -4.43 -6.65 4.21
C SER A 238 -3.34 -5.97 5.05
N PRO A 239 -2.60 -4.98 4.50
CA PRO A 239 -1.50 -4.36 5.21
C PRO A 239 -1.95 -3.37 6.30
N SER A 240 -3.22 -3.04 6.39
CA SER A 240 -3.74 -2.13 7.43
C SER A 240 -5.23 -2.32 7.68
N PRO A 241 -5.74 -1.87 8.86
CA PRO A 241 -7.18 -1.84 9.14
C PRO A 241 -7.97 -1.01 8.13
N LYS A 242 -7.42 0.13 7.66
CA LYS A 242 -8.00 0.96 6.60
C LYS A 242 -8.29 0.13 5.35
N THR A 243 -7.28 -0.54 4.86
CA THR A 243 -7.39 -1.34 3.62
C THR A 243 -8.27 -2.57 3.82
N ALA A 244 -8.24 -3.17 5.02
CA ALA A 244 -9.14 -4.26 5.40
C ALA A 244 -10.61 -3.83 5.36
N ALA A 245 -10.94 -2.66 5.89
CA ALA A 245 -12.30 -2.11 5.85
C ALA A 245 -12.78 -1.89 4.40
N ARG A 246 -11.93 -1.37 3.51
CA ARG A 246 -12.23 -1.23 2.07
C ARG A 246 -12.49 -2.60 1.41
N CYS A 247 -11.66 -3.58 1.72
CA CYS A 247 -11.81 -4.95 1.21
C CYS A 247 -13.15 -5.56 1.66
N LEU A 248 -13.49 -5.49 2.95
CA LEU A 248 -14.73 -6.02 3.50
C LEU A 248 -15.97 -5.26 3.02
N SER A 249 -15.87 -3.96 2.72
CA SER A 249 -16.99 -3.23 2.10
C SER A 249 -17.30 -3.75 0.70
N LEU A 250 -16.30 -4.25 -0.02
CA LEU A 250 -16.44 -4.83 -1.35
C LEU A 250 -16.87 -6.29 -1.31
N ALA A 251 -16.25 -7.08 -0.44
CA ALA A 251 -16.48 -8.52 -0.25
C ALA A 251 -16.70 -8.85 1.24
N PRO A 252 -17.91 -8.66 1.78
CA PRO A 252 -18.18 -8.81 3.22
C PRO A 252 -17.91 -10.21 3.79
N GLU A 253 -18.00 -11.23 2.94
CA GLU A 253 -17.79 -12.64 3.32
C GLU A 253 -16.31 -13.07 3.17
N ALA A 254 -15.42 -12.18 2.76
CA ALA A 254 -14.01 -12.53 2.61
C ALA A 254 -13.40 -12.91 3.97
N ASN A 255 -12.71 -14.05 4.01
CA ASN A 255 -11.92 -14.46 5.16
C ASN A 255 -10.64 -13.61 5.18
N LEU A 256 -10.59 -12.57 6.04
CA LEU A 256 -9.56 -11.55 6.00
C LEU A 256 -8.82 -11.42 7.33
N VAL A 257 -7.51 -11.23 7.24
CA VAL A 257 -6.62 -10.91 8.36
C VAL A 257 -5.74 -9.71 8.03
N VAL A 258 -5.49 -8.85 9.02
CA VAL A 258 -4.57 -7.71 8.87
C VAL A 258 -3.15 -8.18 9.19
N VAL A 259 -2.26 -8.06 8.20
CA VAL A 259 -0.83 -8.37 8.33
C VAL A 259 -0.05 -7.17 7.77
N PRO A 260 0.39 -6.24 8.60
CA PRO A 260 1.18 -5.10 8.16
C PRO A 260 2.50 -5.53 7.53
N ASN A 261 2.93 -4.81 6.49
CA ASN A 261 4.26 -5.01 5.93
C ASN A 261 5.30 -4.60 6.96
N GLY A 262 6.30 -5.44 7.16
CA GLY A 262 7.37 -5.20 8.11
C GLY A 262 8.32 -4.08 7.65
N VAL A 263 8.78 -3.30 8.59
CA VAL A 263 9.78 -2.25 8.41
C VAL A 263 10.80 -2.34 9.53
N ASP A 264 12.08 -2.42 9.17
CA ASP A 264 13.16 -2.37 10.13
C ASP A 264 13.80 -0.97 10.16
N PRO A 265 14.48 -0.60 11.25
CA PRO A 265 15.22 0.64 11.33
C PRO A 265 16.19 0.79 10.14
N LEU A 266 16.20 1.98 9.56
CA LEU A 266 17.15 2.30 8.50
C LEU A 266 18.53 2.65 9.09
N PRO A 267 19.63 2.41 8.36
CA PRO A 267 20.96 2.75 8.85
C PRO A 267 21.09 4.24 9.18
N SER A 268 21.66 4.53 10.34
CA SER A 268 22.04 5.88 10.75
C SER A 268 23.26 6.38 9.98
N GLY A 269 23.41 7.70 9.89
CA GLY A 269 24.57 8.30 9.21
C GLY A 269 24.75 9.78 9.54
N PRO A 270 25.87 10.37 9.07
CA PRO A 270 26.06 11.81 9.23
C PRO A 270 25.00 12.59 8.45
N PRO A 271 24.66 13.83 8.88
CA PRO A 271 23.71 14.68 8.17
C PRO A 271 24.10 14.83 6.69
N PRO A 272 23.26 14.37 5.74
CA PRO A 272 23.63 14.31 4.33
C PRO A 272 23.56 15.68 3.62
N VAL A 273 22.91 16.67 4.24
CA VAL A 273 22.77 18.04 3.72
C VAL A 273 22.79 19.05 4.88
N PRO A 274 23.20 20.30 4.65
CA PRO A 274 23.08 21.34 5.66
C PRO A 274 21.61 21.63 5.99
N ARG A 275 21.34 21.94 7.27
CA ARG A 275 20.04 22.49 7.73
C ARG A 275 20.24 23.83 8.41
N GLY A 276 19.18 24.68 8.41
CA GLY A 276 19.13 25.92 9.17
C GLY A 276 18.92 25.68 10.68
N PRO A 277 18.91 26.74 11.48
CA PRO A 277 18.76 26.67 12.92
C PRO A 277 17.32 26.37 13.41
N GLY A 278 16.33 26.61 12.54
CA GLY A 278 14.91 26.46 12.86
C GLY A 278 14.40 25.01 12.79
N PRO A 279 13.12 24.79 13.11
CA PRO A 279 12.48 23.50 13.01
C PRO A 279 12.52 22.93 11.58
N LEU A 280 12.85 21.65 11.45
CA LEU A 280 12.91 20.95 10.18
C LEU A 280 11.75 19.97 10.04
N VAL A 281 10.78 20.33 9.20
CA VAL A 281 9.71 19.42 8.75
C VAL A 281 10.28 18.56 7.63
N ILE A 282 10.06 17.24 7.70
CA ILE A 282 10.56 16.32 6.67
C ILE A 282 9.40 15.60 5.97
N TYR A 283 9.53 15.45 4.66
CA TYR A 283 8.77 14.53 3.82
C TYR A 283 9.74 13.63 3.08
N VAL A 284 9.52 12.33 3.15
CA VAL A 284 10.26 11.32 2.38
C VAL A 284 9.25 10.48 1.62
N GLY A 285 9.45 10.29 0.32
CA GLY A 285 8.58 9.43 -0.46
C GLY A 285 8.53 9.78 -1.95
N ARG A 286 7.73 9.00 -2.66
CA ARG A 286 7.48 9.22 -4.08
C ARG A 286 6.72 10.53 -4.26
N ILE A 287 7.24 11.39 -5.13
CA ILE A 287 6.57 12.65 -5.47
C ILE A 287 5.63 12.38 -6.63
N ALA A 288 4.33 12.43 -6.35
CA ALA A 288 3.26 12.18 -7.30
C ALA A 288 2.00 12.97 -6.91
N PRO A 289 1.07 13.22 -7.84
CA PRO A 289 -0.12 14.03 -7.58
C PRO A 289 -0.95 13.54 -6.38
N GLU A 290 -1.09 12.23 -6.23
CA GLU A 290 -1.86 11.60 -5.16
C GLU A 290 -1.18 11.68 -3.77
N LYS A 291 0.08 12.13 -3.69
CA LYS A 291 0.84 12.22 -2.44
C LYS A 291 0.68 13.55 -1.69
N GLY A 292 -0.14 14.46 -2.19
CA GLY A 292 -0.51 15.67 -1.48
C GLY A 292 0.58 16.74 -1.33
N LEU A 293 1.68 16.68 -2.11
CA LEU A 293 2.77 17.67 -2.03
C LEU A 293 2.31 19.11 -2.25
N PRO A 294 1.40 19.42 -3.18
CA PRO A 294 0.87 20.79 -3.30
C PRO A 294 0.22 21.29 -2.01
N LEU A 295 -0.60 20.45 -1.37
CA LEU A 295 -1.22 20.74 -0.07
C LEU A 295 -0.15 21.04 1.01
N LEU A 296 0.91 20.21 1.08
CA LEU A 296 1.99 20.41 2.03
C LEU A 296 2.73 21.73 1.77
N CYS A 297 3.01 22.05 0.50
CA CYS A 297 3.69 23.31 0.15
C CYS A 297 2.84 24.53 0.53
N GLU A 298 1.53 24.52 0.23
CA GLU A 298 0.62 25.62 0.60
C GLU A 298 0.51 25.75 2.13
N ALA A 299 0.41 24.64 2.86
CA ALA A 299 0.42 24.64 4.32
C ALA A 299 1.74 25.19 4.88
N PHE A 300 2.86 24.82 4.26
CA PHE A 300 4.18 25.25 4.72
C PHE A 300 4.43 26.75 4.56
N GLU A 301 3.86 27.41 3.54
CA GLU A 301 3.87 28.88 3.44
C GLU A 301 3.18 29.53 4.66
N LEU A 302 2.10 28.94 5.17
CA LEU A 302 1.43 29.41 6.39
C LEU A 302 2.27 29.14 7.66
N VAL A 303 3.05 28.08 7.68
CA VAL A 303 4.00 27.78 8.76
C VAL A 303 5.13 28.82 8.76
N VAL A 304 5.74 29.10 7.61
CA VAL A 304 6.82 30.09 7.48
C VAL A 304 6.36 31.51 7.88
N ALA A 305 5.12 31.87 7.61
CA ALA A 305 4.56 33.15 8.04
C ALA A 305 4.52 33.28 9.57
N GLN A 306 4.47 32.19 10.34
CA GLN A 306 4.43 32.18 11.81
C GLN A 306 5.81 31.81 12.42
N CYS A 307 6.59 31.01 11.72
CA CYS A 307 7.93 30.55 12.12
C CYS A 307 8.90 30.72 10.93
N PRO A 308 9.47 31.94 10.73
CA PRO A 308 10.28 32.26 9.55
C PRO A 308 11.53 31.40 9.36
N ASP A 309 12.07 30.83 10.43
CA ASP A 309 13.26 29.97 10.39
C ASP A 309 12.93 28.50 10.10
N ALA A 310 11.63 28.12 10.01
CA ALA A 310 11.22 26.78 9.69
C ALA A 310 11.64 26.38 8.28
N GLN A 311 12.09 25.14 8.12
CA GLN A 311 12.45 24.54 6.83
C GLN A 311 11.65 23.27 6.54
N LEU A 312 11.34 23.04 5.27
CA LEU A 312 10.74 21.80 4.77
C LEU A 312 11.77 21.07 3.90
N MET A 313 12.12 19.85 4.27
CA MET A 313 12.94 18.98 3.43
C MET A 313 12.06 17.95 2.71
N VAL A 314 12.17 17.89 1.38
CA VAL A 314 11.41 16.98 0.53
C VAL A 314 12.38 16.04 -0.18
N VAL A 315 12.43 14.78 0.28
CA VAL A 315 13.29 13.72 -0.25
C VAL A 315 12.51 12.87 -1.24
N GLY A 316 12.90 12.87 -2.51
CA GLY A 316 12.27 12.14 -3.61
C GLY A 316 12.57 12.73 -4.99
N ASP A 317 12.14 12.06 -6.05
CA ASP A 317 12.29 12.56 -7.44
C ASP A 317 11.30 13.72 -7.70
N TRP A 318 11.67 14.91 -7.27
CA TRP A 318 10.82 16.10 -7.35
C TRP A 318 10.68 16.68 -8.76
N GLN A 319 11.53 16.31 -9.70
CA GLN A 319 11.52 16.81 -11.08
C GLN A 319 10.52 16.10 -11.98
N ARG A 320 10.06 14.93 -11.58
CA ARG A 320 9.22 14.04 -12.40
C ARG A 320 7.88 14.66 -12.84
N TYR A 321 7.28 15.50 -12.01
CA TYR A 321 5.98 16.13 -12.28
C TYR A 321 6.14 17.66 -12.36
N PRO A 322 6.12 18.29 -13.57
CA PRO A 322 6.47 19.69 -13.78
C PRO A 322 5.68 20.69 -12.93
N LYS A 323 4.39 20.41 -12.69
CA LYS A 323 3.55 21.30 -11.85
C LYS A 323 4.02 21.30 -10.40
N ILE A 324 4.32 20.14 -9.84
CA ILE A 324 4.82 19.98 -8.46
C ILE A 324 6.24 20.52 -8.37
N ALA A 325 7.09 20.20 -9.35
CA ALA A 325 8.45 20.70 -9.44
C ALA A 325 8.52 22.23 -9.38
N LYS A 326 7.62 22.93 -10.10
CA LYS A 326 7.56 24.41 -10.09
C LYS A 326 7.27 24.98 -8.69
N VAL A 327 6.36 24.35 -7.94
CA VAL A 327 6.01 24.82 -6.57
C VAL A 327 7.18 24.57 -5.62
N LEU A 328 7.77 23.38 -5.65
CA LEU A 328 8.92 23.03 -4.80
C LEU A 328 10.15 23.92 -5.09
N ASP A 329 10.46 24.14 -6.37
CA ASP A 329 11.58 24.99 -6.76
C ASP A 329 11.40 26.47 -6.36
N ALA A 330 10.17 26.96 -6.38
CA ALA A 330 9.87 28.31 -5.89
C ALA A 330 10.16 28.43 -4.37
N GLY A 331 9.76 27.46 -3.57
CA GLY A 331 10.08 27.42 -2.14
C GLY A 331 11.59 27.25 -1.86
N ARG A 332 12.29 26.43 -2.67
CA ARG A 332 13.75 26.29 -2.60
C ARG A 332 14.46 27.61 -2.85
N ARG A 333 14.05 28.37 -3.87
CA ARG A 333 14.66 29.68 -4.18
C ARG A 333 14.46 30.71 -3.06
N ARG A 334 13.40 30.58 -2.26
CA ARG A 334 13.16 31.41 -1.08
C ARG A 334 13.93 30.94 0.16
N GLY A 335 14.62 29.82 0.09
CA GLY A 335 15.42 29.26 1.19
C GLY A 335 14.65 28.43 2.22
N HIS A 336 13.34 28.23 2.03
CA HIS A 336 12.50 27.49 2.98
C HIS A 336 12.33 26.00 2.64
N ILE A 337 12.67 25.56 1.41
CA ILE A 337 12.57 24.15 1.00
C ILE A 337 13.94 23.62 0.61
N ILE A 338 14.30 22.46 1.16
CA ILE A 338 15.51 21.70 0.85
C ILE A 338 15.10 20.51 -0.02
N LEU A 339 15.75 20.33 -1.17
CA LEU A 339 15.46 19.30 -2.16
C LEU A 339 16.69 18.42 -2.44
N PRO A 340 16.96 17.39 -1.63
CA PRO A 340 18.09 16.49 -1.84
C PRO A 340 17.97 15.62 -3.10
N GLY A 341 16.74 15.50 -3.67
CA GLY A 341 16.45 14.61 -4.77
C GLY A 341 16.11 13.19 -4.31
N GLU A 342 16.08 12.25 -5.27
CA GLU A 342 15.87 10.83 -4.98
C GLU A 342 17.11 10.25 -4.29
N GLN A 343 16.88 9.51 -3.21
CA GLN A 343 17.92 8.90 -2.40
C GLN A 343 17.79 7.38 -2.39
N LYS A 344 18.89 6.68 -2.21
CA LYS A 344 18.88 5.23 -1.98
C LYS A 344 18.26 4.93 -0.61
N ARG A 345 17.57 3.79 -0.50
CA ARG A 345 16.90 3.39 0.74
C ARG A 345 17.85 3.37 1.94
N GLU A 346 19.05 2.87 1.74
CA GLU A 346 20.09 2.74 2.78
C GLU A 346 20.56 4.10 3.34
N SER A 347 20.35 5.17 2.59
CA SER A 347 20.72 6.53 3.01
C SER A 347 19.58 7.27 3.71
N LEU A 348 18.34 6.76 3.64
CA LEU A 348 17.15 7.49 4.13
C LEU A 348 17.16 7.67 5.66
N GLY A 349 17.78 6.75 6.42
CA GLY A 349 17.86 6.85 7.87
C GLY A 349 18.45 8.18 8.33
N ALA A 350 19.58 8.58 7.73
CA ALA A 350 20.23 9.85 8.03
C ALA A 350 19.35 11.08 7.74
N PHE A 351 18.47 11.00 6.71
CA PHE A 351 17.52 12.07 6.42
C PHE A 351 16.40 12.13 7.47
N TYR A 352 15.84 10.99 7.88
CA TYR A 352 14.83 10.95 8.94
C TYR A 352 15.39 11.49 10.25
N GLU A 353 16.62 11.13 10.63
CA GLU A 353 17.28 11.58 11.86
C GLU A 353 17.54 13.10 11.90
N MET A 354 17.63 13.76 10.74
CA MET A 354 17.74 15.21 10.66
C MET A 354 16.43 15.93 11.00
N GLY A 355 15.28 15.30 10.78
CA GLY A 355 13.96 15.92 10.96
C GLY A 355 13.61 16.16 12.42
N ASP A 356 12.83 17.19 12.69
CA ASP A 356 12.19 17.41 13.99
C ASP A 356 10.77 16.87 14.03
N LEU A 357 10.12 16.77 12.86
CA LEU A 357 8.82 16.14 12.66
C LEU A 357 8.64 15.66 11.21
N TYR A 358 7.80 14.66 11.03
CA TYR A 358 7.44 14.14 9.71
C TYR A 358 6.04 14.61 9.28
N ALA A 359 5.90 15.17 8.09
CA ALA A 359 4.61 15.59 7.52
C ALA A 359 4.13 14.60 6.45
N PHE A 360 2.93 14.05 6.65
CA PHE A 360 2.29 13.08 5.76
C PHE A 360 1.00 13.65 5.15
N PRO A 361 1.07 14.26 3.96
CA PRO A 361 -0.08 14.92 3.32
C PRO A 361 -0.92 13.98 2.42
N SER A 362 -0.64 12.67 2.40
CA SER A 362 -1.31 11.69 1.53
C SER A 362 -2.53 11.08 2.20
N GLN A 363 -3.58 10.81 1.40
CA GLN A 363 -4.80 10.09 1.81
C GLN A 363 -4.98 8.75 1.09
N THR A 364 -4.09 8.43 0.14
CA THR A 364 -4.26 7.29 -0.78
C THR A 364 -3.42 6.07 -0.42
N ASP A 365 -2.65 6.15 0.66
CA ASP A 365 -1.79 5.05 1.08
C ASP A 365 -2.58 3.95 1.78
N THR A 366 -2.16 2.72 1.56
CA THR A 366 -2.75 1.54 2.19
C THR A 366 -2.16 1.25 3.57
N GLN A 367 -0.86 1.47 3.75
CA GLN A 367 -0.16 1.37 5.03
C GLN A 367 0.82 2.52 5.25
N ALA A 368 1.42 3.06 4.18
CA ALA A 368 2.47 4.09 4.21
C ALA A 368 3.73 3.65 4.99
N LEU A 369 4.57 2.81 4.36
CA LEU A 369 5.84 2.36 4.96
C LEU A 369 6.71 3.52 5.46
N VAL A 370 6.65 4.66 4.78
CA VAL A 370 7.37 5.89 5.17
C VAL A 370 6.92 6.45 6.53
N LEU A 371 5.67 6.19 6.96
CA LEU A 371 5.22 6.52 8.32
C LEU A 371 5.91 5.63 9.36
N HIS A 372 6.07 4.33 9.05
CA HIS A 372 6.78 3.40 9.91
C HIS A 372 8.27 3.76 10.00
N GLU A 373 8.88 4.12 8.87
CA GLU A 373 10.28 4.57 8.82
C GLU A 373 10.49 5.83 9.66
N ALA A 374 9.63 6.83 9.53
CA ALA A 374 9.65 8.05 10.33
C ALA A 374 9.44 7.76 11.83
N ALA A 375 8.51 6.87 12.16
CA ALA A 375 8.23 6.48 13.54
C ALA A 375 9.39 5.68 14.15
N LEU A 376 10.05 4.78 13.41
CA LEU A 376 11.26 4.07 13.85
C LEU A 376 12.44 5.03 14.10
N ALA A 377 12.56 6.09 13.31
CA ALA A 377 13.51 7.18 13.59
C ALA A 377 13.15 8.00 14.84
N GLY A 378 11.92 7.82 15.37
CA GLY A 378 11.44 8.50 16.58
C GLY A 378 10.82 9.86 16.31
N LEU A 379 10.44 10.16 15.07
CA LEU A 379 9.82 11.44 14.73
C LEU A 379 8.36 11.50 15.22
N PRO A 380 7.91 12.64 15.75
CA PRO A 380 6.49 12.95 15.80
C PRO A 380 5.95 13.19 14.38
N ILE A 381 4.67 12.88 14.18
CA ILE A 381 4.06 12.82 12.85
C ILE A 381 2.85 13.74 12.75
N VAL A 382 2.75 14.49 11.66
CA VAL A 382 1.52 15.16 11.24
C VAL A 382 0.93 14.41 10.06
N SER A 383 -0.33 13.97 10.16
CA SER A 383 -1.00 13.21 9.10
C SER A 383 -2.35 13.83 8.74
N VAL A 384 -2.68 13.81 7.43
CA VAL A 384 -4.04 14.16 6.94
C VAL A 384 -4.92 12.91 6.75
N ASP A 385 -4.39 11.73 7.02
CA ASP A 385 -5.13 10.46 6.93
C ASP A 385 -5.42 9.90 8.31
N PRO A 386 -6.66 10.01 8.81
CA PRO A 386 -7.03 9.54 10.13
C PRO A 386 -7.18 8.01 10.19
N GLU A 387 -7.18 7.31 9.06
CA GLU A 387 -7.37 5.86 9.00
C GLU A 387 -6.03 5.08 9.11
N LEU A 388 -4.87 5.76 8.92
CA LEU A 388 -3.54 5.14 9.03
C LEU A 388 -2.97 5.28 10.44
N GLN A 389 -3.49 4.49 11.39
CA GLN A 389 -3.19 4.64 12.82
C GLN A 389 -2.18 3.62 13.37
N LEU A 390 -1.57 2.75 12.55
CA LEU A 390 -0.67 1.70 13.05
C LEU A 390 0.51 2.24 13.87
N VAL A 391 0.98 3.46 13.54
CA VAL A 391 2.11 4.12 14.20
C VAL A 391 1.77 5.49 14.74
N LEU A 392 0.49 5.85 14.81
CA LEU A 392 0.00 7.15 15.24
C LEU A 392 -0.82 7.02 16.54
N GLU A 393 -0.44 7.77 17.57
CA GLU A 393 -1.20 7.99 18.78
C GLU A 393 -1.48 9.49 18.91
N PRO A 394 -2.67 9.96 18.44
CA PRO A 394 -3.00 11.38 18.40
C PRO A 394 -2.87 12.05 19.79
N GLY A 395 -2.24 13.24 19.81
CA GLY A 395 -1.95 13.98 21.04
C GLY A 395 -0.67 13.56 21.76
N VAL A 396 -0.10 12.38 21.46
CA VAL A 396 1.15 11.88 22.03
C VAL A 396 2.30 12.02 21.04
N ASN A 397 2.31 11.21 19.98
CA ASN A 397 3.34 11.26 18.93
C ASN A 397 2.80 11.76 17.58
N ALA A 398 1.51 12.08 17.49
CA ALA A 398 0.92 12.52 16.23
C ALA A 398 -0.11 13.63 16.40
N GLU A 399 -0.21 14.49 15.37
CA GLU A 399 -1.29 15.44 15.17
C GLU A 399 -2.03 15.09 13.87
N LEU A 400 -3.36 15.01 13.95
CA LEU A 400 -4.19 14.81 12.77
C LEU A 400 -4.70 16.14 12.23
N ALA A 401 -4.76 16.25 10.90
CA ALA A 401 -5.25 17.43 10.21
C ALA A 401 -6.29 17.05 9.15
N SER A 402 -7.23 17.95 8.87
CA SER A 402 -8.02 17.87 7.65
C SER A 402 -7.14 18.17 6.43
N PRO A 403 -7.48 17.68 5.22
CA PRO A 403 -6.69 17.89 4.00
C PRO A 403 -6.89 19.30 3.44
N THR A 404 -6.64 20.32 4.27
CA THR A 404 -6.64 21.75 3.90
C THR A 404 -5.35 22.40 4.35
N PRO A 405 -4.82 23.39 3.61
CA PRO A 405 -3.57 24.07 3.98
C PRO A 405 -3.59 24.63 5.40
N ALA A 406 -4.68 25.28 5.80
CA ALA A 406 -4.79 25.88 7.13
C ALA A 406 -4.78 24.84 8.26
N SER A 407 -5.49 23.71 8.10
CA SER A 407 -5.53 22.64 9.10
C SER A 407 -4.18 21.92 9.22
N LEU A 408 -3.53 21.65 8.09
CA LEU A 408 -2.22 21.01 8.07
C LEU A 408 -1.15 21.93 8.67
N ALA A 409 -1.16 23.22 8.34
CA ALA A 409 -0.26 24.22 8.94
C ALA A 409 -0.44 24.30 10.46
N ALA A 410 -1.69 24.38 10.93
CA ALA A 410 -1.98 24.42 12.36
C ALA A 410 -1.49 23.16 13.10
N ALA A 411 -1.62 21.99 12.50
CA ALA A 411 -1.12 20.75 13.08
C ALA A 411 0.41 20.71 13.13
N ILE A 412 1.09 21.18 12.09
CA ILE A 412 2.56 21.34 12.08
C ILE A 412 2.99 22.31 13.18
N MET A 413 2.34 23.46 13.31
CA MET A 413 2.66 24.46 14.34
C MET A 413 2.48 23.91 15.76
N ARG A 414 1.40 23.13 16.03
CA ARG A 414 1.22 22.49 17.35
C ARG A 414 2.36 21.56 17.73
N ILE A 415 2.97 20.86 16.77
CA ILE A 415 4.17 20.07 17.06
C ILE A 415 5.38 20.98 17.27
N ILE A 416 5.59 21.99 16.39
CA ILE A 416 6.71 22.94 16.52
C ILE A 416 6.72 23.62 17.89
N GLU A 417 5.56 24.03 18.39
CA GLU A 417 5.41 24.65 19.72
C GLU A 417 5.77 23.69 20.89
N LYS A 418 5.63 22.38 20.69
CA LYS A 418 5.99 21.36 21.69
C LYS A 418 7.46 20.93 21.63
N LEU A 419 8.16 21.17 20.51
CA LEU A 419 9.56 20.78 20.33
C LEU A 419 10.53 21.30 21.43
N PRO A 420 10.36 22.51 21.99
CA PRO A 420 11.23 22.97 23.07
C PRO A 420 11.10 22.17 24.37
N ASP A 421 10.01 21.43 24.58
CA ASP A 421 9.83 20.57 25.77
C ASP A 421 10.54 19.21 25.58
N PRO A 422 11.67 18.96 26.28
CA PRO A 422 12.42 17.73 26.14
C PRO A 422 11.66 16.49 26.66
N GLN A 423 10.74 16.65 27.62
CA GLN A 423 9.95 15.55 28.15
C GLN A 423 8.90 15.10 27.15
N TRP A 424 8.25 16.06 26.49
CA TRP A 424 7.32 15.76 25.41
C TRP A 424 8.04 15.09 24.23
N ARG A 425 9.20 15.61 23.80
CA ARG A 425 10.00 15.02 22.72
C ARG A 425 10.39 13.57 23.02
N ALA A 426 10.89 13.31 24.22
CA ALA A 426 11.27 11.96 24.63
C ALA A 426 10.07 11.00 24.57
N ARG A 427 8.92 11.41 25.13
CA ARG A 427 7.68 10.60 25.13
C ARG A 427 7.15 10.36 23.71
N ALA A 428 7.11 11.39 22.88
CA ALA A 428 6.66 11.26 21.50
C ALA A 428 7.56 10.29 20.70
N SER A 429 8.88 10.43 20.85
CA SER A 429 9.88 9.58 20.20
C SER A 429 9.79 8.12 20.67
N GLU A 430 9.65 7.88 21.96
CA GLU A 430 9.47 6.54 22.53
C GLU A 430 8.17 5.90 22.01
N THR A 431 7.08 6.66 21.99
CA THR A 431 5.79 6.19 21.47
C THR A 431 5.87 5.82 20.01
N SER A 432 6.51 6.67 19.18
CA SER A 432 6.72 6.39 17.75
C SER A 432 7.48 5.08 17.57
N ARG A 433 8.63 4.91 18.22
CA ARG A 433 9.44 3.68 18.12
C ARG A 433 8.71 2.45 18.64
N ARG A 434 8.00 2.57 19.75
CA ARG A 434 7.23 1.46 20.35
C ARG A 434 6.12 0.97 19.41
N LEU A 435 5.38 1.89 18.81
CA LEU A 435 4.29 1.52 17.88
C LEU A 435 4.85 0.88 16.59
N ALA A 436 5.88 1.48 16.00
CA ALA A 436 6.47 0.98 14.77
C ALA A 436 7.25 -0.33 14.98
N GLY A 437 7.90 -0.50 16.13
CA GLY A 437 8.66 -1.71 16.47
C GLY A 437 7.82 -2.99 16.61
N GLN A 438 6.49 -2.89 16.61
CA GLN A 438 5.59 -4.05 16.57
C GLN A 438 5.55 -4.71 15.19
N TRP A 439 5.95 -4.00 14.14
CA TRP A 439 5.79 -4.37 12.74
C TRP A 439 7.14 -4.52 12.03
N THR A 440 8.00 -5.41 12.56
CA THR A 440 9.32 -5.71 11.97
C THR A 440 9.18 -6.65 10.77
N ILE A 441 10.24 -6.70 9.93
CA ILE A 441 10.32 -7.66 8.81
C ILE A 441 10.20 -9.09 9.34
N GLU A 442 10.83 -9.39 10.47
CA GLU A 442 10.77 -10.71 11.09
C GLU A 442 9.35 -11.06 11.58
N SER A 443 8.67 -10.14 12.28
CA SER A 443 7.30 -10.39 12.77
C SER A 443 6.31 -10.63 11.62
N GLN A 444 6.43 -9.86 10.53
CA GLN A 444 5.66 -10.12 9.30
C GLN A 444 5.98 -11.49 8.70
N ALA A 445 7.27 -11.85 8.60
CA ALA A 445 7.70 -13.13 8.03
C ALA A 445 7.10 -14.31 8.80
N GLN A 446 7.19 -14.29 10.12
CA GLN A 446 6.63 -15.32 10.99
C GLN A 446 5.13 -15.45 10.81
N GLU A 447 4.39 -14.34 10.81
CA GLU A 447 2.94 -14.37 10.63
C GLU A 447 2.55 -14.87 9.22
N MET A 448 3.26 -14.43 8.18
CA MET A 448 3.00 -14.90 6.81
C MET A 448 3.32 -16.39 6.64
N LEU A 449 4.39 -16.91 7.26
CA LEU A 449 4.70 -18.34 7.25
C LEU A 449 3.58 -19.15 7.92
N ARG A 450 3.08 -18.70 9.07
CA ARG A 450 1.93 -19.32 9.74
C ARG A 450 0.69 -19.36 8.83
N ILE A 451 0.43 -18.25 8.14
CA ILE A 451 -0.68 -18.14 7.18
C ILE A 451 -0.50 -19.10 6.01
N TYR A 452 0.68 -19.18 5.40
CA TYR A 452 0.93 -20.12 4.32
C TYR A 452 0.72 -21.57 4.74
N GLN A 453 1.18 -21.95 5.93
CA GLN A 453 0.95 -23.28 6.48
C GLN A 453 -0.55 -23.56 6.70
N GLN A 454 -1.29 -22.58 7.22
CA GLN A 454 -2.74 -22.69 7.41
C GLN A 454 -3.48 -22.85 6.08
N VAL A 455 -3.16 -22.06 5.07
CA VAL A 455 -3.78 -22.08 3.75
C VAL A 455 -3.44 -23.39 3.03
N ALA A 456 -2.19 -23.85 3.09
CA ALA A 456 -1.75 -25.11 2.48
C ALA A 456 -2.47 -26.36 3.06
N ARG A 457 -2.87 -26.33 4.34
CA ARG A 457 -3.62 -27.42 4.99
C ARG A 457 -5.09 -27.49 4.54
N ARG A 458 -5.66 -26.42 4.01
CA ARG A 458 -7.05 -26.34 3.50
C ARG A 458 -7.22 -27.01 2.13
N ARG A 459 -6.30 -27.85 1.70
CA ARG A 459 -6.39 -28.58 0.45
C ARG A 459 -7.78 -29.24 0.35
N PRO A 460 -8.60 -28.97 -0.68
CA PRO A 460 -9.82 -29.71 -0.89
C PRO A 460 -9.45 -31.20 -1.02
N LEU A 461 -10.12 -32.05 -0.27
CA LEU A 461 -10.03 -33.51 -0.50
C LEU A 461 -10.32 -33.75 -1.99
N PRO A 462 -9.55 -34.61 -2.69
CA PRO A 462 -9.86 -34.95 -4.06
C PRO A 462 -11.32 -35.41 -4.08
N GLN A 463 -12.15 -34.77 -4.89
CA GLN A 463 -13.50 -35.28 -5.12
C GLN A 463 -13.33 -36.68 -5.65
N ALA A 464 -13.80 -37.66 -4.88
CA ALA A 464 -13.87 -39.03 -5.32
C ALA A 464 -14.74 -39.03 -6.59
N GLY A 465 -14.11 -39.38 -7.73
CA GLY A 465 -14.74 -39.54 -9.02
C GLY A 465 -15.71 -40.70 -9.07
#